data_7b9ed5a98fad67be66e9c8599726fff1
#
_entry.id   7b9ed5a98fad67be66e9c8599726fff1
#
_cell.length_a   1.000
_cell.length_b   1.000
_cell.length_c   1.000
_cell.angle_alpha   90.00
_cell.angle_beta   90.00
_cell.angle_gamma   90.00
#
_symmetry.space_group_name_H-M   'P 1'
#
loop_
_entity.id
_entity.type
_entity.pdbx_description
1 polymer ?
#
loop_
_entity_poly.entity_id
_entity_poly.type
_entity_poly.pdbx_seq_one_letter_code
_entity_poly.pdbx_strand_id
1 'polypeptide(L)'
;MDNFFNQMVEIIKLNKTIGQIAIKAEFESEGTRMSELLRLKEIAHAAEIPMVVKIGGCEAIRDLLDCKDLKILNIVAPMIESRYASYKYVQALERVYGECSFKPKTYINIETQTGFNNLEEISDQISGFVDGIVMGRVDYVGSLNLRRDSVNSQRILEDSLKISSRCAEKNLEFVVGGGISADAVPFLIEINKVSLD
;
A
#
# COMPACT_ATOMS: atom_id res chain seq x y z
N MET A 1 -20.64 19.03 16.26
CA MET A 1 -19.61 18.34 15.46
C MET A 1 -18.31 19.12 15.62
N ASP A 2 -17.21 18.45 15.89
CA ASP A 2 -15.93 19.07 16.25
C ASP A 2 -15.42 19.90 15.04
N ASN A 3 -14.95 21.12 15.30
CA ASN A 3 -14.39 22.02 14.26
C ASN A 3 -13.28 21.34 13.45
N PHE A 4 -12.48 20.49 14.12
CA PHE A 4 -11.41 19.73 13.52
C PHE A 4 -11.91 18.68 12.51
N PHE A 5 -13.00 17.97 12.81
CA PHE A 5 -13.62 17.03 11.88
C PHE A 5 -14.00 17.70 10.56
N ASN A 6 -14.72 18.82 10.65
CA ASN A 6 -15.16 19.55 9.45
C ASN A 6 -13.97 20.09 8.63
N GLN A 7 -12.92 20.59 9.30
CA GLN A 7 -11.70 21.04 8.63
C GLN A 7 -11.02 19.91 7.87
N MET A 8 -10.89 18.71 8.46
CA MET A 8 -10.31 17.55 7.77
C MET A 8 -11.14 17.14 6.55
N VAL A 9 -12.45 17.10 6.68
CA VAL A 9 -13.37 16.78 5.57
C VAL A 9 -13.19 17.77 4.41
N GLU A 10 -13.15 19.08 4.71
CA GLU A 10 -12.98 20.11 3.68
C GLU A 10 -11.60 20.04 3.00
N ILE A 11 -10.53 19.79 3.77
CA ILE A 11 -9.18 19.60 3.19
C ILE A 11 -9.17 18.41 2.23
N ILE A 12 -9.76 17.27 2.62
CA ILE A 12 -9.82 16.08 1.76
C ILE A 12 -10.65 16.36 0.50
N LYS A 13 -11.80 17.02 0.63
CA LYS A 13 -12.62 17.40 -0.53
C LYS A 13 -11.85 18.30 -1.49
N LEU A 14 -11.09 19.27 -0.97
CA LEU A 14 -10.23 20.11 -1.79
C LEU A 14 -9.16 19.28 -2.50
N ASN A 15 -8.47 18.39 -1.78
CA ASN A 15 -7.43 17.55 -2.34
C ASN A 15 -7.95 16.58 -3.41
N LYS A 16 -9.20 16.11 -3.31
CA LYS A 16 -9.83 15.31 -4.38
C LYS A 16 -9.83 16.05 -5.72
N THR A 17 -10.00 17.37 -5.73
CA THR A 17 -10.00 18.16 -6.98
C THR A 17 -8.64 18.20 -7.68
N ILE A 18 -7.58 17.87 -6.96
CA ILE A 18 -6.19 17.82 -7.46
C ILE A 18 -5.61 16.40 -7.50
N GLY A 19 -6.48 15.37 -7.40
CA GLY A 19 -6.10 13.98 -7.65
C GLY A 19 -5.93 13.10 -6.42
N GLN A 20 -6.28 13.53 -5.20
CA GLN A 20 -6.31 12.61 -4.06
C GLN A 20 -7.44 11.59 -4.23
N ILE A 21 -7.09 10.28 -4.25
CA ILE A 21 -8.04 9.19 -4.48
C ILE A 21 -8.33 8.35 -3.23
N ALA A 22 -7.52 8.45 -2.18
CA ALA A 22 -7.70 7.71 -0.94
C ALA A 22 -7.01 8.42 0.24
N ILE A 23 -7.34 7.99 1.46
CA ILE A 23 -6.55 8.27 2.67
C ILE A 23 -6.03 6.94 3.23
N LYS A 24 -4.85 6.98 3.88
CA LYS A 24 -4.17 5.79 4.38
C LYS A 24 -4.01 5.86 5.91
N ALA A 25 -4.16 4.70 6.56
CA ALA A 25 -3.79 4.47 7.96
C ALA A 25 -2.95 3.20 8.07
N GLU A 26 -2.15 3.09 9.13
CA GLU A 26 -1.29 1.94 9.40
C GLU A 26 -1.41 1.49 10.85
N PHE A 27 -1.67 0.21 11.08
CA PHE A 27 -1.83 -0.31 12.42
C PHE A 27 -0.51 -0.31 13.22
N GLU A 28 0.56 -0.84 12.65
CA GLU A 28 1.81 -1.05 13.38
C GLU A 28 2.76 0.16 13.33
N SER A 29 3.19 0.59 12.16
CA SER A 29 4.22 1.62 12.05
C SER A 29 3.78 3.02 12.51
N GLU A 30 2.48 3.34 12.36
CA GLU A 30 1.87 4.57 12.88
C GLU A 30 1.18 4.36 14.23
N GLY A 31 1.01 3.10 14.65
CA GLY A 31 0.34 2.74 15.89
C GLY A 31 -1.13 3.16 15.95
N THR A 32 -1.81 3.20 14.79
CA THR A 32 -3.21 3.61 14.71
C THR A 32 -4.10 2.71 15.56
N ARG A 33 -4.76 3.29 16.55
CA ARG A 33 -5.72 2.58 17.40
C ARG A 33 -7.07 2.45 16.70
N MET A 34 -7.86 1.46 17.10
CA MET A 34 -9.20 1.25 16.54
C MET A 34 -10.10 2.50 16.64
N SER A 35 -10.03 3.23 17.75
CA SER A 35 -10.79 4.48 17.93
C SER A 35 -10.38 5.58 16.95
N GLU A 36 -9.10 5.64 16.59
CA GLU A 36 -8.57 6.60 15.61
C GLU A 36 -8.95 6.17 14.19
N LEU A 37 -8.87 4.88 13.89
CA LEU A 37 -9.30 4.32 12.60
C LEU A 37 -10.79 4.57 12.35
N LEU A 38 -11.64 4.41 13.38
CA LEU A 38 -13.07 4.72 13.30
C LEU A 38 -13.31 6.20 12.97
N ARG A 39 -12.61 7.13 13.64
CA ARG A 39 -12.70 8.56 13.33
C ARG A 39 -12.25 8.88 11.91
N LEU A 40 -11.14 8.30 11.46
CA LEU A 40 -10.68 8.44 10.08
C LEU A 40 -11.70 7.89 9.08
N LYS A 41 -12.35 6.76 9.42
CA LYS A 41 -13.41 6.16 8.60
C LYS A 41 -14.61 7.09 8.47
N GLU A 42 -15.03 7.75 9.55
CA GLU A 42 -16.12 8.74 9.54
C GLU A 42 -15.77 9.95 8.66
N ILE A 43 -14.53 10.45 8.79
CA ILE A 43 -14.02 11.56 7.96
C ILE A 43 -13.95 11.14 6.49
N ALA A 44 -13.44 9.95 6.20
CA ALA A 44 -13.38 9.40 4.84
C ALA A 44 -14.76 9.28 4.21
N HIS A 45 -15.74 8.80 4.99
CA HIS A 45 -17.13 8.68 4.55
C HIS A 45 -17.74 10.05 4.26
N ALA A 46 -17.58 11.04 5.16
CA ALA A 46 -18.08 12.40 4.98
C ALA A 46 -17.42 13.15 3.80
N ALA A 47 -16.18 12.81 3.48
CA ALA A 47 -15.44 13.33 2.33
C ALA A 47 -15.66 12.50 1.05
N GLU A 48 -16.41 11.39 1.14
CA GLU A 48 -16.64 10.46 0.01
C GLU A 48 -15.34 9.99 -0.64
N ILE A 49 -14.38 9.54 0.19
CA ILE A 49 -13.09 9.03 -0.26
C ILE A 49 -12.82 7.65 0.34
N PRO A 50 -12.26 6.69 -0.40
CA PRO A 50 -11.91 5.39 0.15
C PRO A 50 -10.74 5.48 1.12
N MET A 51 -10.64 4.45 1.99
CA MET A 51 -9.48 4.24 2.86
C MET A 51 -8.61 3.11 2.36
N VAL A 52 -7.32 3.25 2.59
CA VAL A 52 -6.32 2.20 2.52
C VAL A 52 -5.84 1.92 3.95
N VAL A 53 -5.76 0.65 4.35
CA VAL A 53 -5.21 0.27 5.64
C VAL A 53 -4.04 -0.68 5.44
N LYS A 54 -2.87 -0.31 5.98
CA LYS A 54 -1.71 -1.20 6.08
C LYS A 54 -1.83 -1.99 7.38
N ILE A 55 -1.90 -3.31 7.25
CA ILE A 55 -2.02 -4.25 8.37
C ILE A 55 -0.67 -4.54 9.01
N GLY A 56 -0.66 -5.21 10.18
CA GLY A 56 0.56 -5.44 10.96
C GLY A 56 1.49 -6.52 10.43
N GLY A 57 1.08 -7.31 9.44
CA GLY A 57 1.91 -8.37 8.87
C GLY A 57 1.15 -9.31 7.94
N CYS A 58 1.84 -10.25 7.32
CA CYS A 58 1.25 -11.18 6.35
C CYS A 58 0.15 -12.09 6.93
N GLU A 59 0.14 -12.36 8.22
CA GLU A 59 -0.85 -13.16 8.93
C GLU A 59 -1.64 -12.36 9.98
N ALA A 60 -1.77 -11.05 9.83
CA ALA A 60 -2.50 -10.19 10.76
C ALA A 60 -4.03 -10.41 10.67
N ILE A 61 -4.50 -11.61 11.05
CA ILE A 61 -5.90 -12.03 10.95
C ILE A 61 -6.83 -11.06 11.70
N ARG A 62 -6.41 -10.58 12.87
CA ARG A 62 -7.20 -9.60 13.63
C ARG A 62 -7.41 -8.32 12.84
N ASP A 63 -6.35 -7.78 12.25
CA ASP A 63 -6.43 -6.55 11.45
C ASP A 63 -7.31 -6.75 10.22
N LEU A 64 -7.22 -7.92 9.57
CA LEU A 64 -8.09 -8.27 8.44
C LEU A 64 -9.57 -8.36 8.85
N LEU A 65 -9.88 -8.90 10.03
CA LEU A 65 -11.24 -8.93 10.57
C LEU A 65 -11.75 -7.51 10.88
N ASP A 66 -10.93 -6.67 11.51
CA ASP A 66 -11.24 -5.28 11.77
C ASP A 66 -11.47 -4.50 10.45
N CYS A 67 -10.63 -4.72 9.45
CA CYS A 67 -10.82 -4.15 8.10
C CYS A 67 -12.11 -4.63 7.43
N LYS A 68 -12.48 -5.90 7.60
CA LYS A 68 -13.72 -6.48 7.07
C LYS A 68 -14.95 -5.83 7.72
N ASP A 69 -14.98 -5.73 9.06
CA ASP A 69 -16.08 -5.14 9.81
C ASP A 69 -16.28 -3.66 9.44
N LEU A 70 -15.18 -2.95 9.21
CA LEU A 70 -15.18 -1.55 8.77
C LEU A 70 -15.40 -1.38 7.27
N LYS A 71 -15.50 -2.47 6.48
CA LYS A 71 -15.59 -2.43 5.02
C LYS A 71 -14.50 -1.55 4.39
N ILE A 72 -13.26 -1.78 4.79
CA ILE A 72 -12.09 -1.12 4.20
C ILE A 72 -11.93 -1.61 2.77
N LEU A 73 -11.80 -0.69 1.81
CA LEU A 73 -11.77 -1.00 0.39
C LEU A 73 -10.41 -1.43 -0.14
N ASN A 74 -9.33 -1.03 0.55
CA ASN A 74 -7.96 -1.35 0.13
C ASN A 74 -7.12 -1.75 1.33
N ILE A 75 -6.41 -2.86 1.22
CA ILE A 75 -5.57 -3.43 2.28
C ILE A 75 -4.16 -3.66 1.76
N VAL A 76 -3.16 -3.31 2.56
CA VAL A 76 -1.74 -3.49 2.22
C VAL A 76 -1.07 -4.35 3.30
N ALA A 77 -0.42 -5.44 2.92
CA ALA A 77 0.44 -6.22 3.82
C ALA A 77 1.89 -5.72 3.74
N PRO A 78 2.52 -5.35 4.88
CA PRO A 78 3.90 -4.88 4.91
C PRO A 78 4.90 -6.03 4.81
N MET A 79 6.16 -5.69 4.51
CA MET A 79 7.35 -6.54 4.71
C MET A 79 7.22 -7.95 4.11
N ILE A 80 6.70 -8.06 2.90
CA ILE A 80 6.64 -9.35 2.21
C ILE A 80 8.02 -9.65 1.60
N GLU A 81 8.76 -10.56 2.22
CA GLU A 81 10.16 -10.83 1.90
C GLU A 81 10.41 -12.22 1.29
N SER A 82 9.41 -13.07 1.27
CA SER A 82 9.56 -14.44 0.75
C SER A 82 8.27 -14.96 0.12
N ARG A 83 8.42 -15.97 -0.73
CA ARG A 83 7.29 -16.72 -1.26
C ARG A 83 6.39 -17.27 -0.15
N TYR A 84 6.97 -17.72 0.96
CA TYR A 84 6.18 -18.25 2.07
C TYR A 84 5.37 -17.17 2.78
N ALA A 85 5.93 -15.97 2.99
CA ALA A 85 5.18 -14.85 3.55
C ALA A 85 4.02 -14.43 2.64
N SER A 86 4.23 -14.36 1.32
CA SER A 86 3.17 -14.06 0.36
C SER A 86 2.08 -15.14 0.32
N TYR A 87 2.46 -16.42 0.38
CA TYR A 87 1.52 -17.53 0.51
C TYR A 87 0.67 -17.43 1.80
N LYS A 88 1.28 -17.08 2.93
CA LYS A 88 0.57 -16.89 4.20
C LYS A 88 -0.43 -15.72 4.13
N TYR A 89 -0.08 -14.66 3.42
CA TYR A 89 -1.00 -13.55 3.20
C TYR A 89 -2.22 -13.97 2.36
N VAL A 90 -2.00 -14.69 1.27
CA VAL A 90 -3.10 -15.23 0.44
C VAL A 90 -4.01 -16.14 1.28
N GLN A 91 -3.45 -17.04 2.10
CA GLN A 91 -4.23 -17.87 3.02
C GLN A 91 -5.05 -17.05 4.04
N ALA A 92 -4.45 -15.97 4.59
CA ALA A 92 -5.13 -15.10 5.52
C ALA A 92 -6.31 -14.37 4.86
N LEU A 93 -6.13 -13.88 3.63
CA LEU A 93 -7.20 -13.27 2.84
C LEU A 93 -8.33 -14.27 2.55
N GLU A 94 -8.01 -15.48 2.12
CA GLU A 94 -9.00 -16.52 1.85
C GLU A 94 -9.77 -16.89 3.12
N ARG A 95 -9.09 -17.04 4.26
CA ARG A 95 -9.70 -17.33 5.55
C ARG A 95 -10.71 -16.25 5.98
N VAL A 96 -10.40 -14.97 5.74
CA VAL A 96 -11.25 -13.84 6.22
C VAL A 96 -12.31 -13.45 5.20
N TYR A 97 -11.98 -13.49 3.91
CA TYR A 97 -12.83 -12.96 2.83
C TYR A 97 -13.34 -14.03 1.85
N GLY A 98 -12.88 -15.29 1.94
CA GLY A 98 -13.20 -16.33 0.95
C GLY A 98 -14.71 -16.47 0.65
N GLU A 99 -15.52 -16.52 1.70
CA GLU A 99 -16.99 -16.64 1.60
C GLU A 99 -17.73 -15.29 1.57
N CYS A 100 -17.01 -14.16 1.60
CA CYS A 100 -17.63 -12.84 1.63
C CYS A 100 -18.03 -12.37 0.24
N SER A 101 -19.21 -11.77 0.10
CA SER A 101 -19.62 -11.04 -1.11
C SER A 101 -18.82 -9.77 -1.34
N PHE A 102 -18.32 -9.15 -0.27
CA PHE A 102 -17.41 -8.00 -0.31
C PHE A 102 -15.96 -8.47 -0.27
N LYS A 103 -15.18 -8.06 -1.26
CA LYS A 103 -13.73 -8.28 -1.29
C LYS A 103 -13.02 -6.94 -1.48
N PRO A 104 -12.07 -6.58 -0.59
CA PRO A 104 -11.24 -5.39 -0.80
C PRO A 104 -10.24 -5.63 -1.93
N LYS A 105 -9.71 -4.57 -2.52
CA LYS A 105 -8.44 -4.64 -3.25
C LYS A 105 -7.31 -4.87 -2.26
N THR A 106 -6.38 -5.73 -2.63
CA THR A 106 -5.31 -6.18 -1.75
C THR A 106 -3.94 -5.97 -2.39
N TYR A 107 -2.99 -5.52 -1.59
CA TYR A 107 -1.63 -5.20 -2.03
C TYR A 107 -0.62 -5.78 -1.06
N ILE A 108 0.60 -5.97 -1.54
CA ILE A 108 1.76 -6.27 -0.71
C ILE A 108 2.81 -5.17 -0.84
N ASN A 109 3.59 -4.93 0.22
CA ASN A 109 4.77 -4.07 0.14
C ASN A 109 6.01 -4.89 -0.18
N ILE A 110 6.73 -4.50 -1.24
CA ILE A 110 8.14 -4.80 -1.44
C ILE A 110 8.90 -3.56 -0.97
N GLU A 111 9.46 -3.65 0.23
CA GLU A 111 10.07 -2.51 0.92
C GLU A 111 11.39 -2.87 1.61
N THR A 112 12.00 -4.00 1.21
CA THR A 112 13.34 -4.42 1.64
C THR A 112 14.12 -5.02 0.47
N GLN A 113 15.46 -5.01 0.58
CA GLN A 113 16.32 -5.67 -0.39
C GLN A 113 16.02 -7.17 -0.49
N THR A 114 15.69 -7.81 0.63
CA THR A 114 15.31 -9.23 0.65
C THR A 114 14.04 -9.46 -0.17
N GLY A 115 13.00 -8.67 0.03
CA GLY A 115 11.76 -8.76 -0.75
C GLY A 115 12.00 -8.51 -2.24
N PHE A 116 12.84 -7.53 -2.58
CA PHE A 116 13.21 -7.26 -3.96
C PHE A 116 13.98 -8.41 -4.61
N ASN A 117 14.95 -9.01 -3.91
CA ASN A 117 15.70 -10.16 -4.42
C ASN A 117 14.80 -11.39 -4.69
N ASN A 118 13.70 -11.51 -3.97
CA ASN A 118 12.72 -12.60 -4.10
C ASN A 118 11.48 -12.20 -4.91
N LEU A 119 11.55 -11.07 -5.65
CA LEU A 119 10.41 -10.49 -6.37
C LEU A 119 9.74 -11.48 -7.33
N GLU A 120 10.51 -12.29 -8.05
CA GLU A 120 9.98 -13.25 -9.03
C GLU A 120 9.08 -14.29 -8.35
N GLU A 121 9.59 -14.99 -7.34
CA GLU A 121 8.85 -16.02 -6.64
C GLU A 121 7.66 -15.46 -5.82
N ILE A 122 7.79 -14.23 -5.28
CA ILE A 122 6.71 -13.54 -4.60
C ILE A 122 5.60 -13.19 -5.59
N SER A 123 5.94 -12.55 -6.72
CA SER A 123 4.96 -12.14 -7.73
C SER A 123 4.24 -13.32 -8.38
N ASP A 124 4.95 -14.44 -8.60
CA ASP A 124 4.35 -15.68 -9.06
C ASP A 124 3.33 -16.24 -8.06
N GLN A 125 3.66 -16.18 -6.76
CA GLN A 125 2.79 -16.70 -5.70
C GLN A 125 1.50 -15.87 -5.53
N ILE A 126 1.54 -14.56 -5.73
CA ILE A 126 0.40 -13.66 -5.50
C ILE A 126 -0.47 -13.44 -6.76
N SER A 127 0.03 -13.78 -7.94
CA SER A 127 -0.67 -13.58 -9.20
C SER A 127 -2.05 -14.27 -9.20
N GLY A 128 -3.09 -13.51 -9.51
CA GLY A 128 -4.49 -13.97 -9.47
C GLY A 128 -5.15 -13.97 -8.08
N PHE A 129 -4.42 -13.62 -7.01
CA PHE A 129 -4.94 -13.58 -5.65
C PHE A 129 -4.86 -12.18 -5.00
N VAL A 130 -3.90 -11.37 -5.43
CA VAL A 130 -3.62 -10.03 -4.91
C VAL A 130 -3.63 -9.05 -6.07
N ASP A 131 -4.11 -7.84 -5.85
CA ASP A 131 -4.30 -6.86 -6.92
C ASP A 131 -3.02 -6.14 -7.32
N GLY A 132 -2.04 -6.00 -6.41
CA GLY A 132 -0.83 -5.24 -6.76
C GLY A 132 0.30 -5.27 -5.75
N ILE A 133 1.38 -4.59 -6.14
CA ILE A 133 2.60 -4.41 -5.35
C ILE A 133 2.84 -2.92 -5.11
N VAL A 134 3.14 -2.59 -3.86
CA VAL A 134 3.58 -1.25 -3.43
C VAL A 134 5.09 -1.27 -3.23
N MET A 135 5.83 -0.40 -3.90
CA MET A 135 7.24 -0.15 -3.61
C MET A 135 7.36 0.83 -2.44
N GLY A 136 7.73 0.33 -1.26
CA GLY A 136 7.93 1.13 -0.04
C GLY A 136 9.34 1.72 0.03
N ARG A 137 9.62 2.85 -0.63
CA ARG A 137 10.98 3.38 -0.86
C ARG A 137 11.74 3.75 0.40
N VAL A 138 11.06 4.23 1.45
CA VAL A 138 11.74 4.66 2.70
C VAL A 138 12.35 3.47 3.42
N ASP A 139 11.57 2.41 3.62
CA ASP A 139 12.07 1.18 4.25
C ASP A 139 13.06 0.46 3.32
N TYR A 140 12.84 0.53 2.01
CA TYR A 140 13.76 -0.04 1.03
C TYR A 140 15.15 0.57 1.11
N VAL A 141 15.29 1.91 1.11
CA VAL A 141 16.61 2.54 1.26
C VAL A 141 17.22 2.27 2.63
N GLY A 142 16.40 2.18 3.69
CA GLY A 142 16.84 1.75 5.02
C GLY A 142 17.43 0.34 5.01
N SER A 143 16.79 -0.61 4.32
CA SER A 143 17.27 -1.99 4.18
C SER A 143 18.59 -2.12 3.39
N LEU A 144 18.88 -1.12 2.55
CA LEU A 144 20.15 -1.00 1.83
C LEU A 144 21.24 -0.26 2.63
N ASN A 145 20.96 0.11 3.89
CA ASN A 145 21.81 0.99 4.70
C ASN A 145 22.10 2.35 4.04
N LEU A 146 21.18 2.85 3.24
CA LEU A 146 21.24 4.16 2.62
C LEU A 146 20.47 5.19 3.46
N ARG A 147 20.80 6.47 3.25
CA ARG A 147 20.09 7.57 3.91
C ARG A 147 18.73 7.80 3.24
N ARG A 148 17.78 8.36 4.00
CA ARG A 148 16.42 8.67 3.54
C ARG A 148 16.40 9.60 2.31
N ASP A 149 17.38 10.49 2.16
CA ASP A 149 17.51 11.38 0.99
C ASP A 149 17.80 10.63 -0.32
N SER A 150 18.17 9.35 -0.24
CA SER A 150 18.42 8.49 -1.41
C SER A 150 17.15 7.92 -2.06
N VAL A 151 15.94 8.18 -1.53
CA VAL A 151 14.67 7.62 -2.04
C VAL A 151 14.36 7.94 -3.50
N ASN A 152 14.92 9.04 -4.05
CA ASN A 152 14.78 9.45 -5.44
C ASN A 152 16.05 9.20 -6.27
N SER A 153 17.02 8.42 -5.77
CA SER A 153 18.25 8.14 -6.50
C SER A 153 18.00 7.25 -7.72
N GLN A 154 18.93 7.32 -8.69
CA GLN A 154 18.89 6.53 -9.92
C GLN A 154 18.77 5.02 -9.63
N ARG A 155 19.48 4.51 -8.63
CA ARG A 155 19.39 3.10 -8.19
C ARG A 155 17.96 2.72 -7.81
N ILE A 156 17.31 3.55 -6.98
CA ILE A 156 15.94 3.28 -6.51
C ILE A 156 14.93 3.38 -7.66
N LEU A 157 15.17 4.26 -8.63
CA LEU A 157 14.39 4.34 -9.86
C LEU A 157 14.49 3.04 -10.65
N GLU A 158 15.71 2.56 -10.92
CA GLU A 158 15.95 1.31 -11.67
C GLU A 158 15.29 0.10 -11.00
N ASP A 159 15.41 -0.02 -9.67
CA ASP A 159 14.78 -1.10 -8.92
C ASP A 159 13.25 -0.98 -8.94
N SER A 160 12.70 0.23 -8.85
CA SER A 160 11.25 0.49 -8.99
C SER A 160 10.72 0.15 -10.38
N LEU A 161 11.48 0.45 -11.44
CA LEU A 161 11.13 0.09 -12.82
C LEU A 161 11.10 -1.44 -13.02
N LYS A 162 12.02 -2.18 -12.39
CA LYS A 162 12.00 -3.66 -12.41
C LYS A 162 10.73 -4.21 -11.74
N ILE A 163 10.33 -3.65 -10.59
CA ILE A 163 9.08 -4.04 -9.94
C ILE A 163 7.88 -3.70 -10.84
N SER A 164 7.85 -2.51 -11.45
CA SER A 164 6.80 -2.08 -12.37
C SER A 164 6.66 -3.02 -13.56
N SER A 165 7.78 -3.36 -14.23
CA SER A 165 7.80 -4.32 -15.33
C SER A 165 7.26 -5.69 -14.90
N ARG A 166 7.69 -6.17 -13.73
CA ARG A 166 7.20 -7.45 -13.21
C ARG A 166 5.71 -7.42 -12.89
N CYS A 167 5.20 -6.31 -12.38
CA CYS A 167 3.77 -6.12 -12.17
C CYS A 167 2.99 -6.21 -13.49
N ALA A 168 3.47 -5.54 -14.54
CA ALA A 168 2.87 -5.60 -15.88
C ALA A 168 2.82 -7.03 -16.42
N GLU A 169 3.92 -7.80 -16.33
CA GLU A 169 3.99 -9.21 -16.74
C GLU A 169 2.96 -10.10 -16.02
N LYS A 170 2.63 -9.77 -14.75
CA LYS A 170 1.72 -10.56 -13.91
C LYS A 170 0.32 -9.98 -13.83
N ASN A 171 0.02 -8.93 -14.58
CA ASN A 171 -1.25 -8.21 -14.53
C ASN A 171 -1.58 -7.71 -13.10
N LEU A 172 -0.56 -7.17 -12.41
CA LEU A 172 -0.64 -6.56 -11.09
C LEU A 172 -0.57 -5.05 -11.20
N GLU A 173 -1.28 -4.35 -10.32
CA GLU A 173 -1.13 -2.89 -10.18
C GLU A 173 0.23 -2.57 -9.53
N PHE A 174 0.86 -1.48 -9.96
CA PHE A 174 2.08 -0.98 -9.34
C PHE A 174 1.84 0.35 -8.64
N VAL A 175 2.25 0.45 -7.38
CA VAL A 175 2.10 1.66 -6.56
C VAL A 175 3.45 2.07 -5.98
N VAL A 176 3.78 3.35 -6.02
CA VAL A 176 4.99 3.91 -5.41
C VAL A 176 4.64 4.58 -4.10
N GLY A 177 5.27 4.15 -3.00
CA GLY A 177 5.11 4.70 -1.66
C GLY A 177 6.42 5.19 -1.05
N GLY A 178 6.31 5.90 0.07
CA GLY A 178 7.45 6.39 0.86
C GLY A 178 8.18 7.60 0.25
N GLY A 179 8.33 8.66 1.04
CA GLY A 179 9.09 9.85 0.63
C GLY A 179 8.50 10.62 -0.55
N ILE A 180 7.18 10.62 -0.70
CA ILE A 180 6.50 11.39 -1.75
C ILE A 180 6.43 12.87 -1.32
N SER A 181 7.17 13.70 -2.04
CA SER A 181 7.23 15.14 -1.89
C SER A 181 7.39 15.79 -3.28
N ALA A 182 7.48 17.11 -3.36
CA ALA A 182 7.77 17.81 -4.62
C ALA A 182 9.05 17.31 -5.30
N ASP A 183 10.06 16.91 -4.52
CA ASP A 183 11.32 16.37 -5.05
C ASP A 183 11.17 14.98 -5.70
N ALA A 184 10.07 14.28 -5.43
CA ALA A 184 9.79 12.99 -6.05
C ALA A 184 9.17 13.12 -7.46
N VAL A 185 8.75 14.30 -7.88
CA VAL A 185 8.06 14.50 -9.16
C VAL A 185 8.88 13.99 -10.35
N PRO A 186 10.18 14.32 -10.51
CA PRO A 186 10.98 13.76 -11.62
C PRO A 186 11.01 12.22 -11.62
N PHE A 187 11.19 11.62 -10.43
CA PHE A 187 11.16 10.16 -10.25
C PHE A 187 9.82 9.55 -10.69
N LEU A 188 8.71 10.14 -10.27
CA LEU A 188 7.36 9.65 -10.62
C LEU A 188 7.05 9.80 -12.12
N ILE A 189 7.55 10.86 -12.77
CA ILE A 189 7.43 11.03 -14.22
C ILE A 189 8.14 9.90 -14.97
N GLU A 190 9.36 9.52 -14.56
CA GLU A 190 10.08 8.42 -15.20
C GLU A 190 9.37 7.07 -15.02
N ILE A 191 8.84 6.79 -13.82
CA ILE A 191 8.02 5.59 -13.58
C ILE A 191 6.80 5.57 -14.52
N ASN A 192 6.08 6.69 -14.62
CA ASN A 192 4.86 6.77 -15.43
C ASN A 192 5.08 6.56 -16.91
N LYS A 193 6.23 6.96 -17.45
CA LYS A 193 6.57 6.74 -18.85
C LYS A 193 6.65 5.25 -19.22
N VAL A 194 7.11 4.42 -18.30
CA VAL A 194 7.32 2.98 -18.56
C VAL A 194 6.07 2.16 -18.20
N SER A 195 5.21 2.67 -17.32
CA SER A 195 3.99 1.95 -16.89
C SER A 195 2.83 2.08 -17.87
N LEU A 196 2.96 2.92 -18.93
CA LEU A 196 1.92 3.18 -19.93
C LEU A 196 2.19 2.49 -21.29
N ASP A 197 3.35 1.87 -21.48
CA ASP A 197 3.72 1.08 -22.66
C ASP A 197 3.47 -0.43 -22.40
#